data_85ddf2a100ec44ddfc80d4333b082282
#
_entry.id   85ddf2a100ec44ddfc80d4333b082282
#
_cell.length_a   1.000
_cell.length_b   1.000
_cell.length_c   1.000
_cell.angle_alpha   90.00
_cell.angle_beta   90.00
_cell.angle_gamma   90.00
#
_symmetry.space_group_name_H-M   'P 1'
#
loop_
_entity.id
_entity.type
_entity.pdbx_description
1 polymer ?
#
loop_
_entity_poly.entity_id
_entity_poly.type
_entity_poly.pdbx_seq_one_letter_code
_entity_poly.pdbx_strand_id
1 'polypeptide(L)'
;MKILQIPLINLKKQYETIKEDVDKNVLRVFSSAQYIMGENVKQFEKEFGEYIGVKHSISVGNGTDALIIALKALGIGEGDEVITTPFTFFSTAESISAVGAVPVFVDVRRDTF
;
A
#
# COMPACT_ATOMS: atom_id res chain seq x y z
N MET A 1 -22.69 0.98 -35.74
CA MET A 1 -21.25 0.99 -35.40
C MET A 1 -21.10 0.72 -33.91
N LYS A 2 -20.47 -0.40 -33.49
CA LYS A 2 -20.22 -0.62 -32.07
C LYS A 2 -19.04 0.29 -31.68
N ILE A 3 -19.29 1.18 -30.71
CA ILE A 3 -18.22 2.01 -30.12
C ILE A 3 -17.33 1.06 -29.31
N LEU A 4 -16.07 0.97 -29.68
CA LEU A 4 -15.06 0.21 -28.93
C LEU A 4 -14.77 0.97 -27.62
N GLN A 5 -15.21 0.40 -26.50
CA GLN A 5 -14.86 0.93 -25.18
C GLN A 5 -13.55 0.31 -24.73
N ILE A 6 -12.53 1.14 -24.58
CA ILE A 6 -11.23 0.74 -24.03
C ILE A 6 -11.22 1.15 -22.55
N PRO A 7 -11.25 0.19 -21.60
CA PRO A 7 -11.20 0.52 -20.19
C PRO A 7 -9.78 1.00 -19.81
N LEU A 8 -9.67 1.97 -18.90
CA LEU A 8 -8.40 2.42 -18.34
C LEU A 8 -7.70 1.30 -17.55
N ILE A 9 -8.47 0.44 -16.87
CA ILE A 9 -7.99 -0.68 -16.07
C ILE A 9 -8.85 -1.90 -16.42
N ASN A 10 -8.22 -3.07 -16.61
CA ASN A 10 -8.91 -4.33 -16.83
C ASN A 10 -8.39 -5.40 -15.85
N LEU A 11 -8.87 -5.32 -14.60
CA LEU A 11 -8.50 -6.27 -13.54
C LEU A 11 -8.92 -7.70 -13.84
N LYS A 12 -10.00 -7.90 -14.61
CA LYS A 12 -10.44 -9.24 -15.03
C LYS A 12 -9.38 -9.91 -15.90
N LYS A 13 -8.84 -9.18 -16.88
CA LYS A 13 -7.78 -9.71 -17.74
C LYS A 13 -6.50 -10.00 -16.94
N GLN A 14 -6.14 -9.15 -15.99
CA GLN A 14 -5.03 -9.39 -15.08
C GLN A 14 -5.24 -10.67 -14.28
N TYR A 15 -6.41 -10.84 -13.66
CA TYR A 15 -6.73 -12.06 -12.92
C TYR A 15 -6.64 -13.32 -13.81
N GLU A 16 -7.13 -13.27 -15.05
CA GLU A 16 -7.06 -14.39 -15.99
C GLU A 16 -5.62 -14.87 -16.22
N THR A 17 -4.63 -13.97 -16.16
CA THR A 17 -3.20 -14.32 -16.34
C THR A 17 -2.56 -14.99 -15.12
N ILE A 18 -3.11 -14.79 -13.94
CA ILE A 18 -2.57 -15.31 -12.67
C ILE A 18 -3.56 -16.24 -11.95
N LYS A 19 -4.65 -16.60 -12.64
CA LYS A 19 -5.81 -17.29 -12.06
C LYS A 19 -5.44 -18.59 -11.35
N GLU A 20 -4.63 -19.45 -11.96
CA GLU A 20 -4.30 -20.76 -11.41
C GLU A 20 -3.57 -20.62 -10.05
N ASP A 21 -2.60 -19.73 -9.98
CA ASP A 21 -1.83 -19.48 -8.76
C ASP A 21 -2.69 -18.83 -7.67
N VAL A 22 -3.53 -17.85 -8.05
CA VAL A 22 -4.44 -17.18 -7.09
C VAL A 22 -5.44 -18.17 -6.52
N ASP A 23 -6.17 -18.90 -7.38
CA ASP A 23 -7.19 -19.85 -6.93
C ASP A 23 -6.60 -20.92 -6.02
N LYS A 24 -5.45 -21.50 -6.38
CA LYS A 24 -4.76 -22.48 -5.56
C LYS A 24 -4.38 -21.94 -4.17
N ASN A 25 -3.83 -20.75 -4.11
CA ASN A 25 -3.41 -20.15 -2.84
C ASN A 25 -4.60 -19.74 -1.98
N VAL A 26 -5.65 -19.16 -2.57
CA VAL A 26 -6.88 -18.79 -1.86
C VAL A 26 -7.55 -20.02 -1.25
N LEU A 27 -7.72 -21.10 -2.03
CA LEU A 27 -8.30 -22.35 -1.52
C LEU A 27 -7.45 -22.98 -0.39
N ARG A 28 -6.12 -22.86 -0.46
CA ARG A 28 -5.24 -23.32 0.63
C ARG A 28 -5.47 -22.53 1.91
N VAL A 29 -5.64 -21.20 1.82
CA VAL A 29 -5.96 -20.37 2.98
C VAL A 29 -7.31 -20.75 3.58
N PHE A 30 -8.34 -20.94 2.74
CA PHE A 30 -9.65 -21.38 3.23
C PHE A 30 -9.60 -22.74 3.95
N SER A 31 -8.88 -23.72 3.38
CA SER A 31 -8.77 -25.05 4.00
C SER A 31 -7.96 -25.03 5.30
N SER A 32 -7.01 -24.10 5.45
CA SER A 32 -6.24 -23.97 6.70
C SER A 32 -6.95 -23.15 7.78
N ALA A 33 -7.98 -22.38 7.41
CA ALA A 33 -8.66 -21.42 8.27
C ALA A 33 -7.73 -20.36 8.95
N GLN A 34 -6.50 -20.19 8.43
CA GLN A 34 -5.53 -19.22 8.94
C GLN A 34 -5.66 -17.88 8.22
N TYR A 35 -6.71 -17.14 8.52
CA TYR A 35 -7.05 -15.89 7.82
C TYR A 35 -6.28 -14.67 8.29
N ILE A 36 -5.80 -14.66 9.54
CA ILE A 36 -5.12 -13.52 10.14
C ILE A 36 -3.67 -13.89 10.43
N MET A 37 -2.72 -13.11 9.94
CA MET A 37 -1.28 -13.29 10.15
C MET A 37 -0.78 -14.72 9.87
N GLY A 38 -1.39 -15.36 8.87
CA GLY A 38 -1.07 -16.73 8.45
C GLY A 38 0.28 -16.82 7.73
N GLU A 39 0.62 -18.05 7.30
CA GLU A 39 1.92 -18.32 6.66
C GLU A 39 2.14 -17.52 5.38
N ASN A 40 1.09 -17.24 4.59
CA ASN A 40 1.21 -16.43 3.39
C ASN A 40 1.63 -14.98 3.69
N VAL A 41 1.19 -14.41 4.81
CA VAL A 41 1.60 -13.06 5.24
C VAL A 41 3.09 -13.05 5.58
N LYS A 42 3.55 -14.01 6.38
CA LYS A 42 4.97 -14.13 6.75
C LYS A 42 5.89 -14.32 5.54
N GLN A 43 5.45 -15.17 4.61
CA GLN A 43 6.20 -15.40 3.38
C GLN A 43 6.25 -14.14 2.51
N PHE A 44 5.13 -13.43 2.39
CA PHE A 44 5.08 -12.15 1.66
C PHE A 44 6.02 -11.11 2.29
N GLU A 45 6.01 -10.94 3.61
CA GLU A 45 6.90 -10.03 4.31
C GLU A 45 8.38 -10.34 4.04
N LYS A 46 8.72 -11.63 4.07
CA LYS A 46 10.08 -12.08 3.76
C LYS A 46 10.48 -11.78 2.32
N GLU A 47 9.67 -12.23 1.35
CA GLU A 47 9.95 -12.06 -0.09
C GLU A 47 9.98 -10.59 -0.48
N PHE A 48 9.05 -9.78 0.05
CA PHE A 48 9.02 -8.35 -0.22
C PHE A 48 10.21 -7.62 0.39
N GLY A 49 10.61 -7.99 1.61
CA GLY A 49 11.82 -7.47 2.23
C GLY A 49 13.08 -7.78 1.42
N GLU A 50 13.22 -9.02 0.94
CA GLU A 50 14.32 -9.44 0.07
C GLU A 50 14.31 -8.67 -1.27
N TYR A 51 13.14 -8.51 -1.89
CA TYR A 51 12.98 -7.78 -3.15
C TYR A 51 13.36 -6.31 -3.05
N ILE A 52 12.96 -5.62 -1.97
CA ILE A 52 13.29 -4.21 -1.71
C ILE A 52 14.72 -4.04 -1.17
N GLY A 53 15.33 -5.12 -0.66
CA GLY A 53 16.66 -5.08 -0.05
C GLY A 53 16.68 -4.50 1.38
N VAL A 54 15.59 -4.69 2.13
CA VAL A 54 15.46 -4.25 3.52
C VAL A 54 15.46 -5.43 4.48
N LYS A 55 15.90 -5.18 5.71
CA LYS A 55 15.97 -6.22 6.74
C LYS A 55 14.60 -6.69 7.24
N HIS A 56 13.64 -5.78 7.27
CA HIS A 56 12.30 -6.05 7.78
C HIS A 56 11.25 -5.44 6.85
N SER A 57 10.18 -6.20 6.63
CA SER A 57 8.95 -5.75 5.98
C SER A 57 7.78 -6.16 6.87
N ILE A 58 6.84 -5.27 7.05
CA ILE A 58 5.72 -5.45 7.98
C ILE A 58 4.42 -5.18 7.23
N SER A 59 3.55 -6.18 7.18
CA SER A 59 2.22 -6.06 6.58
C SER A 59 1.28 -5.27 7.48
N VAL A 60 0.50 -4.40 6.87
CA VAL A 60 -0.51 -3.55 7.53
C VAL A 60 -1.82 -3.63 6.77
N GLY A 61 -2.90 -3.05 7.30
CA GLY A 61 -4.24 -3.16 6.72
C GLY A 61 -4.38 -2.52 5.34
N ASN A 62 -3.70 -1.39 5.14
CA ASN A 62 -3.71 -0.63 3.88
C ASN A 62 -2.58 0.40 3.86
N GLY A 63 -2.45 1.16 2.75
CA GLY A 63 -1.41 2.18 2.60
C GLY A 63 -1.55 3.38 3.55
N THR A 64 -2.76 3.76 3.92
CA THR A 64 -3.00 4.83 4.89
C THR A 64 -2.48 4.42 6.28
N ASP A 65 -2.79 3.19 6.70
CA ASP A 65 -2.27 2.63 7.96
C ASP A 65 -0.75 2.56 7.94
N ALA A 66 -0.15 2.21 6.81
CA ALA A 66 1.31 2.18 6.66
C ALA A 66 1.93 3.55 6.95
N LEU A 67 1.36 4.62 6.41
CA LEU A 67 1.84 5.99 6.65
C LEU A 67 1.65 6.41 8.10
N ILE A 68 0.47 6.17 8.67
CA ILE A 68 0.16 6.51 10.07
C ILE A 68 1.11 5.77 11.03
N ILE A 69 1.30 4.46 10.82
CA ILE A 69 2.17 3.65 11.66
C ILE A 69 3.63 4.09 11.53
N ALA A 70 4.10 4.40 10.32
CA ALA A 70 5.45 4.89 10.10
C ALA A 70 5.69 6.24 10.81
N LEU A 71 4.77 7.19 10.69
CA LEU A 71 4.88 8.48 11.38
C LEU A 71 4.90 8.31 12.91
N LYS A 72 4.01 7.48 13.46
CA LYS A 72 3.99 7.16 14.89
C LYS A 72 5.27 6.47 15.36
N ALA A 73 5.80 5.53 14.57
CA ALA A 73 7.05 4.83 14.90
C ALA A 73 8.26 5.76 14.93
N LEU A 74 8.22 6.86 14.17
CA LEU A 74 9.22 7.93 14.18
C LEU A 74 9.00 8.95 15.32
N GLY A 75 7.93 8.81 16.10
CA GLY A 75 7.58 9.74 17.17
C GLY A 75 6.97 11.05 16.67
N ILE A 76 6.52 11.12 15.42
CA ILE A 76 5.92 12.32 14.83
C ILE A 76 4.48 12.48 15.35
N GLY A 77 4.13 13.69 15.76
CA GLY A 77 2.82 14.00 16.36
C GLY A 77 2.55 15.50 16.52
N GLU A 78 1.81 15.85 17.58
CA GLU A 78 1.43 17.23 17.85
C GLU A 78 2.66 18.14 18.00
N GLY A 79 2.64 19.27 17.27
CA GLY A 79 3.74 20.23 17.22
C GLY A 79 4.77 20.00 16.13
N ASP A 80 4.71 18.86 15.43
CA ASP A 80 5.58 18.56 14.30
C ASP A 80 4.96 19.03 12.97
N GLU A 81 5.83 19.33 12.01
CA GLU A 81 5.48 19.62 10.62
C GLU A 81 6.07 18.53 9.72
N VAL A 82 5.25 18.05 8.76
CA VAL A 82 5.67 17.06 7.77
C VAL A 82 5.51 17.63 6.37
N ILE A 83 6.63 17.79 5.67
CA ILE A 83 6.65 18.29 4.29
C ILE A 83 6.15 17.20 3.33
N THR A 84 5.20 17.58 2.47
CA THR A 84 4.67 16.68 1.44
C THR A 84 4.22 17.47 0.19
N THR A 85 3.87 16.75 -0.88
CA THR A 85 3.34 17.36 -2.11
C THR A 85 1.82 17.41 -2.09
N PRO A 86 1.16 18.45 -2.68
CA PRO A 86 -0.28 18.43 -2.93
C PRO A 86 -0.67 17.54 -4.13
N PHE A 87 0.28 17.17 -4.98
CA PHE A 87 0.06 16.28 -6.12
C PHE A 87 0.15 14.81 -5.70
N THR A 88 -0.84 14.37 -4.93
CA THR A 88 -0.87 13.02 -4.34
C THR A 88 -2.30 12.61 -3.99
N PHE A 89 -2.46 11.39 -3.47
CA PHE A 89 -3.71 10.91 -2.93
C PHE A 89 -4.00 11.56 -1.56
N PHE A 90 -5.28 11.73 -1.23
CA PHE A 90 -5.74 12.38 0.00
C PHE A 90 -5.09 11.82 1.28
N SER A 91 -4.90 10.50 1.34
CA SER A 91 -4.33 9.83 2.53
C SER A 91 -2.94 10.34 2.93
N THR A 92 -2.20 10.98 2.03
CA THR A 92 -0.88 11.54 2.36
C THR A 92 -0.99 12.65 3.42
N ALA A 93 -1.88 13.61 3.21
CA ALA A 93 -2.12 14.67 4.18
C ALA A 93 -2.96 14.17 5.38
N GLU A 94 -3.95 13.30 5.12
CA GLU A 94 -4.77 12.68 6.14
C GLU A 94 -3.93 11.94 7.19
N SER A 95 -2.94 11.15 6.76
CA SER A 95 -2.07 10.40 7.65
C SER A 95 -1.25 11.30 8.59
N ILE A 96 -0.78 12.43 8.09
CA ILE A 96 -0.04 13.43 8.86
C ILE A 96 -0.97 14.04 9.92
N SER A 97 -2.17 14.47 9.51
CA SER A 97 -3.16 15.05 10.43
C SER A 97 -3.66 14.03 11.46
N ALA A 98 -3.77 12.75 11.07
CA ALA A 98 -4.22 11.67 11.96
C ALA A 98 -3.26 11.39 13.13
N VAL A 99 -1.98 11.73 12.98
CA VAL A 99 -1.01 11.64 14.09
C VAL A 99 -0.89 12.95 14.89
N GLY A 100 -1.64 14.00 14.53
CA GLY A 100 -1.63 15.31 15.18
C GLY A 100 -0.58 16.28 14.62
N ALA A 101 0.19 15.88 13.60
CA ALA A 101 1.16 16.75 12.94
C ALA A 101 0.50 17.65 11.88
N VAL A 102 1.20 18.68 11.43
CA VAL A 102 0.75 19.63 10.42
C VAL A 102 1.36 19.28 9.05
N PRO A 103 0.53 19.01 8.00
CA PRO A 103 1.05 18.83 6.65
C PRO A 103 1.49 20.16 6.05
N VAL A 104 2.74 20.25 5.60
CA VAL A 104 3.30 21.41 4.91
C VAL A 104 3.46 21.07 3.44
N PHE A 105 2.69 21.73 2.58
CA PHE A 105 2.70 21.44 1.16
C PHE A 105 3.80 22.21 0.42
N VAL A 106 4.55 21.47 -0.40
CA VAL A 106 5.56 22.02 -1.32
C VAL A 106 5.27 21.52 -2.73
N ASP A 107 5.62 22.33 -3.73
CA ASP A 107 5.40 21.95 -5.12
C ASP A 107 6.41 20.90 -5.60
N VAL A 108 6.05 20.17 -6.66
CA VAL A 108 6.92 19.21 -7.32
C VAL A 108 7.68 19.86 -8.47
N ARG A 109 8.84 19.34 -8.80
CA ARG A 109 9.59 19.77 -9.97
C ARG A 109 8.86 19.37 -11.25
N ARG A 110 8.95 20.20 -12.30
CA ARG A 110 8.29 19.93 -13.59
C ARG A 110 8.91 18.79 -14.38
N ASP A 111 10.18 18.51 -14.13
CA ASP A 111 11.00 17.57 -14.88
C ASP A 111 11.08 16.17 -14.24
N THR A 112 10.88 16.07 -12.92
CA THR A 112 11.03 14.81 -12.18
C THR A 112 9.84 14.41 -11.31
N PHE A 113 8.89 15.35 -11.10
CA PHE A 113 7.73 15.21 -10.21
C PHE A 113 8.02 14.85 -8.77
#